data_682c396ee9698ff561e58d0a588acdd6
#
_entry.id   682c396ee9698ff561e58d0a588acdd6
#
_cell.length_a   1.000
_cell.length_b   1.000
_cell.length_c   1.000
_cell.angle_alpha   90.00
_cell.angle_beta   90.00
_cell.angle_gamma   90.00
#
_symmetry.space_group_name_H-M   'P 1'
#
loop_
_entity.id
_entity.type
_entity.pdbx_description
1 polymer ?
#
loop_
_entity_poly.entity_id
_entity_poly.type
_entity_poly.pdbx_seq_one_letter_code
_entity_poly.pdbx_strand_id
1 'polypeptide(L)'
;MSRFSQQYGGVVLKGLVLIALVASVAAYRILPPIDDPSLQGPETVLVSQVRTMPASGGNRVYWGDLHIHTSLSSDAFTMGVRAVPDDVYRFAKGQTIRHGAGYPVTISRPLDFAAVTDHAEYLGQARLSGLDVPTTRQRLGDLLADENRLTVTQSWWEIMSLIRDNGFKLTLEGVDSAINRSAWQEIVAAAEQHYEPGVFTTFPGWEWSADAGDVGTHLHRNVIYGSSDLPGIPFSSIDGETPPELWTFLRSEREKGRRVMAIPHNPNLSEGLAYRVASETGERIDRLSPEDRSDLEPISEILQIKGSSETHPLLSSLDEFADFEIAGTVPGREMTLTSVKGGYARDALRSGISMAHNEGFNPLKFGVIGSSDSHNATSPSDEKGYTGKLPMMD
;
A
#
# COMPACT_ATOMS: atom_id res chain seq x y z
N MET A 1 -40.22 27.29 -8.54
CA MET A 1 -39.44 26.95 -7.33
C MET A 1 -38.01 26.41 -7.60
N SER A 2 -37.49 26.44 -8.85
CA SER A 2 -36.23 25.75 -9.22
C SER A 2 -34.98 26.64 -9.35
N ARG A 3 -35.09 27.96 -9.29
CA ARG A 3 -33.89 28.84 -9.37
C ARG A 3 -33.33 29.30 -8.02
N PHE A 4 -34.09 29.19 -6.93
CA PHE A 4 -33.63 29.61 -5.62
C PHE A 4 -32.71 28.59 -4.93
N SER A 5 -32.87 27.29 -5.21
CA SER A 5 -32.04 26.24 -4.56
C SER A 5 -30.61 26.14 -5.12
N GLN A 6 -30.40 26.51 -6.39
CA GLN A 6 -29.04 26.48 -6.98
C GLN A 6 -28.15 27.63 -6.50
N GLN A 7 -28.72 28.77 -6.17
CA GLN A 7 -27.95 29.94 -5.77
C GLN A 7 -27.47 29.86 -4.30
N TYR A 8 -28.22 29.19 -3.43
CA TYR A 8 -27.87 29.04 -2.01
C TYR A 8 -27.01 27.80 -1.75
N GLY A 9 -27.15 26.73 -2.52
CA GLY A 9 -26.28 25.54 -2.41
C GLY A 9 -24.79 25.83 -2.65
N GLY A 10 -24.50 26.70 -3.63
CA GLY A 10 -23.13 27.13 -3.91
C GLY A 10 -22.52 28.03 -2.83
N VAL A 11 -23.32 28.84 -2.15
CA VAL A 11 -22.85 29.71 -1.05
C VAL A 11 -22.58 28.91 0.21
N VAL A 12 -23.44 27.93 0.53
CA VAL A 12 -23.27 27.04 1.69
C VAL A 12 -22.04 26.15 1.51
N LEU A 13 -21.83 25.57 0.33
CA LEU A 13 -20.66 24.75 0.03
C LEU A 13 -19.35 25.56 0.12
N LYS A 14 -19.33 26.78 -0.43
CA LYS A 14 -18.19 27.71 -0.32
C LYS A 14 -17.93 28.13 1.13
N GLY A 15 -18.98 28.31 1.93
CA GLY A 15 -18.87 28.61 3.37
C GLY A 15 -18.28 27.45 4.15
N LEU A 16 -18.68 26.22 3.89
CA LEU A 16 -18.16 25.01 4.53
C LEU A 16 -16.69 24.78 4.18
N VAL A 17 -16.32 24.96 2.92
CA VAL A 17 -14.92 24.87 2.47
C VAL A 17 -14.06 25.94 3.15
N LEU A 18 -14.56 27.16 3.28
CA LEU A 18 -13.85 28.25 3.96
C LEU A 18 -13.66 27.95 5.46
N ILE A 19 -14.67 27.40 6.13
CA ILE A 19 -14.58 26.99 7.54
C ILE A 19 -13.58 25.86 7.73
N ALA A 20 -13.58 24.87 6.86
CA ALA A 20 -12.60 23.79 6.87
C ALA A 20 -11.17 24.32 6.66
N LEU A 21 -10.99 25.24 5.72
CA LEU A 21 -9.69 25.89 5.46
C LEU A 21 -9.22 26.72 6.67
N VAL A 22 -10.10 27.49 7.29
CA VAL A 22 -9.77 28.28 8.49
C VAL A 22 -9.44 27.38 9.68
N ALA A 23 -10.16 26.27 9.84
CA ALA A 23 -9.87 25.27 10.88
C ALA A 23 -8.50 24.60 10.65
N SER A 24 -8.16 24.27 9.40
CA SER A 24 -6.87 23.71 9.02
C SER A 24 -5.72 24.71 9.25
N VAL A 25 -5.92 25.98 8.93
CA VAL A 25 -4.95 27.08 9.21
C VAL A 25 -4.75 27.28 10.71
N ALA A 26 -5.84 27.23 11.48
CA ALA A 26 -5.74 27.35 12.93
C ALA A 26 -4.99 26.14 13.55
N ALA A 27 -5.30 24.95 13.09
CA ALA A 27 -4.59 23.73 13.49
C ALA A 27 -3.09 23.79 13.13
N TYR A 28 -2.75 24.25 11.91
CA TYR A 28 -1.35 24.42 11.47
C TYR A 28 -0.55 25.38 12.38
N ARG A 29 -1.15 26.48 12.82
CA ARG A 29 -0.50 27.46 13.73
C ARG A 29 -0.29 26.93 15.15
N ILE A 30 -1.05 25.90 15.54
CA ILE A 30 -0.94 25.25 16.85
C ILE A 30 0.10 24.13 16.82
N LEU A 31 0.45 23.62 15.62
CA LEU A 31 1.48 22.60 15.47
C LEU A 31 2.87 23.20 15.73
N PRO A 32 3.65 22.62 16.64
CA PRO A 32 5.00 23.08 16.91
C PRO A 32 5.93 22.93 15.71
N PRO A 33 7.05 23.68 15.66
CA PRO A 33 8.05 23.55 14.58
C PRO A 33 8.53 22.12 14.40
N ILE A 34 8.89 21.73 13.16
CA ILE A 34 9.39 20.39 12.84
C ILE A 34 10.60 19.99 13.69
N ASP A 35 11.44 20.98 14.05
CA ASP A 35 12.68 20.77 14.79
C ASP A 35 12.52 21.03 16.30
N ASP A 36 11.30 21.08 16.82
CA ASP A 36 11.06 21.25 18.24
C ASP A 36 11.49 19.99 18.99
N PRO A 37 12.53 20.06 19.86
CA PRO A 37 12.98 18.90 20.66
C PRO A 37 11.91 18.33 21.58
N SER A 38 10.86 19.11 21.92
CA SER A 38 9.74 18.63 22.73
C SER A 38 8.83 17.64 21.99
N LEU A 39 8.96 17.58 20.65
CA LEU A 39 8.29 16.59 19.81
C LEU A 39 9.12 15.31 19.59
N GLN A 40 10.37 15.31 20.02
CA GLN A 40 11.04 14.04 20.30
C GLN A 40 10.27 13.46 21.48
N GLY A 41 9.40 12.49 21.20
CA GLY A 41 8.63 11.80 22.24
C GLY A 41 9.57 11.37 23.36
N PRO A 42 9.07 11.10 24.57
CA PRO A 42 9.90 10.68 25.67
C PRO A 42 10.81 9.58 25.15
N GLU A 43 12.13 9.71 25.46
CA GLU A 43 13.11 8.66 25.18
C GLU A 43 12.43 7.35 25.48
N THR A 44 12.29 6.53 24.49
CA THR A 44 11.41 5.38 24.47
C THR A 44 11.59 4.59 25.75
N VAL A 45 10.65 4.69 26.65
CA VAL A 45 10.45 3.59 27.58
C VAL A 45 10.06 2.45 26.67
N LEU A 46 11.05 1.66 26.29
CA LEU A 46 10.82 0.33 25.77
C LEU A 46 9.94 -0.32 26.81
N VAL A 47 8.63 -0.32 26.58
CA VAL A 47 7.78 -1.28 27.23
C VAL A 47 8.15 -2.59 26.57
N SER A 48 9.32 -3.07 26.96
CA SER A 48 9.70 -4.45 26.89
C SER A 48 8.72 -5.20 27.80
N GLN A 49 7.48 -5.26 27.38
CA GLN A 49 6.67 -6.41 27.73
C GLN A 49 7.30 -7.56 26.97
N VAL A 50 8.38 -8.09 27.58
CA VAL A 50 8.80 -9.46 27.30
C VAL A 50 7.52 -10.28 27.46
N ARG A 51 6.85 -10.52 26.34
CA ARG A 51 5.78 -11.49 26.27
C ARG A 51 6.44 -12.81 26.51
N THR A 52 6.53 -13.20 27.79
CA THR A 52 6.89 -14.55 28.18
C THR A 52 5.90 -15.45 27.48
N MET A 53 6.39 -16.15 26.48
CA MET A 53 5.63 -17.07 25.66
C MET A 53 5.10 -18.18 26.58
N PRO A 54 3.79 -18.33 26.82
CA PRO A 54 3.30 -19.46 27.56
C PRO A 54 3.66 -20.73 26.78
N ALA A 55 4.32 -21.66 27.42
CA ALA A 55 4.65 -22.98 26.90
C ALA A 55 3.39 -23.86 26.89
N SER A 56 2.40 -23.55 26.05
CA SER A 56 1.24 -24.40 25.85
C SER A 56 0.96 -24.55 24.35
N GLY A 57 0.84 -25.79 23.88
CA GLY A 57 0.71 -26.18 22.49
C GLY A 57 -0.62 -25.81 21.80
N GLY A 58 -1.04 -24.56 21.97
CA GLY A 58 -2.17 -23.96 21.23
C GLY A 58 -1.72 -23.08 20.08
N ASN A 59 -2.56 -22.88 19.08
CA ASN A 59 -2.34 -21.93 18.01
C ASN A 59 -2.21 -20.53 18.60
N ARG A 60 -1.23 -19.75 18.08
CA ARG A 60 -1.04 -18.34 18.43
C ARG A 60 -1.51 -17.48 17.30
N VAL A 61 -2.06 -16.32 17.63
CA VAL A 61 -2.36 -15.27 16.66
C VAL A 61 -1.16 -14.31 16.67
N TYR A 62 -0.64 -14.03 15.48
CA TYR A 62 0.37 -13.02 15.22
C TYR A 62 -0.27 -11.88 14.44
N TRP A 63 0.13 -10.66 14.77
CA TRP A 63 -0.37 -9.45 14.13
C TRP A 63 0.77 -8.77 13.40
N GLY A 64 0.54 -8.39 12.15
CA GLY A 64 1.56 -7.73 11.36
C GLY A 64 0.99 -7.07 10.13
N ASP A 65 1.87 -6.38 9.39
CA ASP A 65 1.55 -5.74 8.14
C ASP A 65 2.63 -6.06 7.10
N LEU A 66 2.21 -6.54 5.94
CA LEU A 66 3.09 -6.93 4.84
C LEU A 66 2.95 -5.98 3.62
N HIS A 67 2.35 -4.79 3.84
CA HIS A 67 2.10 -3.85 2.76
C HIS A 67 2.26 -2.40 3.26
N ILE A 68 3.50 -1.92 3.28
CA ILE A 68 3.85 -0.60 3.82
C ILE A 68 4.86 0.07 2.89
N HIS A 69 4.57 1.33 2.52
CA HIS A 69 5.43 2.17 1.68
C HIS A 69 6.15 3.24 2.49
N THR A 70 7.32 3.61 2.01
CA THR A 70 8.18 4.64 2.58
C THR A 70 8.49 5.73 1.56
N SER A 71 9.43 6.61 1.90
CA SER A 71 9.95 7.60 0.95
C SER A 71 10.73 6.98 -0.23
N LEU A 72 10.91 5.67 -0.27
CA LEU A 72 11.52 4.97 -1.41
C LEU A 72 10.52 4.66 -2.51
N SER A 73 9.23 4.58 -2.21
CA SER A 73 8.17 4.62 -3.22
C SER A 73 8.09 6.03 -3.81
N SER A 74 8.17 6.13 -5.13
CA SER A 74 8.22 7.43 -5.82
C SER A 74 6.96 8.25 -5.61
N ASP A 75 5.79 7.62 -5.57
CA ASP A 75 4.51 8.25 -5.28
C ASP A 75 4.44 8.74 -3.82
N ALA A 76 4.80 7.92 -2.83
CA ALA A 76 4.84 8.33 -1.44
C ALA A 76 5.77 9.54 -1.24
N PHE A 77 6.97 9.52 -1.84
CA PHE A 77 7.90 10.63 -1.75
C PHE A 77 7.36 11.92 -2.35
N THR A 78 6.73 11.84 -3.53
CA THR A 78 6.14 13.02 -4.20
C THR A 78 4.92 13.56 -3.45
N MET A 79 4.25 12.71 -2.66
CA MET A 79 3.16 13.11 -1.75
C MET A 79 3.65 13.69 -0.42
N GLY A 80 4.96 13.82 -0.24
CA GLY A 80 5.55 14.48 0.93
C GLY A 80 6.04 13.54 2.03
N VAL A 81 5.98 12.22 1.84
CA VAL A 81 6.53 11.24 2.77
C VAL A 81 8.04 11.35 2.83
N ARG A 82 8.58 11.34 4.05
CA ARG A 82 10.02 11.38 4.32
C ARG A 82 10.47 10.24 5.23
N ALA A 83 9.53 9.51 5.80
CA ALA A 83 9.81 8.33 6.60
C ALA A 83 10.57 7.29 5.75
N VAL A 84 11.52 6.63 6.37
CA VAL A 84 12.42 5.64 5.76
C VAL A 84 12.08 4.22 6.23
N PRO A 85 12.63 3.16 5.63
CA PRO A 85 12.40 1.78 6.08
C PRO A 85 12.65 1.55 7.57
N ASP A 86 13.64 2.18 8.18
CA ASP A 86 13.90 2.12 9.63
C ASP A 86 12.70 2.62 10.45
N ASP A 87 12.06 3.71 10.03
CA ASP A 87 10.90 4.29 10.71
C ASP A 87 9.71 3.32 10.74
N VAL A 88 9.48 2.56 9.66
CA VAL A 88 8.42 1.53 9.61
C VAL A 88 8.59 0.52 10.74
N TYR A 89 9.78 -0.05 10.85
CA TYR A 89 10.05 -1.08 11.88
C TYR A 89 10.06 -0.50 13.29
N ARG A 90 10.52 0.73 13.45
CA ARG A 90 10.42 1.45 14.74
C ARG A 90 8.97 1.66 15.14
N PHE A 91 8.14 2.14 14.24
CA PHE A 91 6.71 2.31 14.46
C PHE A 91 6.02 0.98 14.78
N ALA A 92 6.26 -0.05 13.97
CA ALA A 92 5.70 -1.39 14.17
C ALA A 92 6.06 -1.98 15.55
N LYS A 93 7.25 -1.66 16.08
CA LYS A 93 7.71 -2.05 17.41
C LYS A 93 7.18 -1.16 18.53
N GLY A 94 6.33 -0.17 18.25
CA GLY A 94 5.70 0.71 19.23
C GLY A 94 6.46 2.00 19.52
N GLN A 95 7.48 2.35 18.74
CA GLN A 95 8.19 3.60 18.89
C GLN A 95 7.42 4.74 18.18
N THR A 96 7.58 5.94 18.70
CA THR A 96 7.06 7.15 18.05
C THR A 96 7.91 7.51 16.85
N ILE A 97 7.25 7.75 15.71
CA ILE A 97 7.87 8.31 14.52
C ILE A 97 7.20 9.63 14.14
N ARG A 98 7.75 10.33 13.18
CA ARG A 98 7.16 11.57 12.66
C ARG A 98 6.35 11.28 11.40
N HIS A 99 5.07 11.60 11.43
CA HIS A 99 4.20 11.55 10.27
C HIS A 99 4.62 12.54 9.19
N GLY A 100 4.33 12.28 7.92
CA GLY A 100 4.66 13.17 6.80
C GLY A 100 4.09 14.59 6.95
N ALA A 101 2.94 14.74 7.63
CA ALA A 101 2.35 16.04 7.98
C ALA A 101 3.02 16.72 9.19
N GLY A 102 4.02 16.08 9.83
CA GLY A 102 4.89 16.69 10.83
C GLY A 102 4.50 16.46 12.30
N TYR A 103 3.44 15.74 12.60
CA TYR A 103 3.06 15.38 13.97
C TYR A 103 3.62 14.01 14.39
N PRO A 104 3.78 13.73 15.70
CA PRO A 104 4.23 12.43 16.17
C PRO A 104 3.11 11.40 16.10
N VAL A 105 3.44 10.17 15.72
CA VAL A 105 2.53 9.03 15.70
C VAL A 105 3.15 7.83 16.37
N THR A 106 2.31 7.05 17.07
CA THR A 106 2.72 5.84 17.78
C THR A 106 1.61 4.81 17.64
N ILE A 107 1.96 3.59 17.28
CA ILE A 107 0.99 2.51 17.21
C ILE A 107 0.50 2.13 18.62
N SER A 108 -0.79 1.93 18.80
CA SER A 108 -1.39 1.57 20.08
C SER A 108 -1.01 0.18 20.57
N ARG A 109 -0.76 -0.74 19.63
CA ARG A 109 -0.34 -2.11 19.88
C ARG A 109 0.78 -2.49 18.92
N PRO A 110 1.99 -2.76 19.42
CA PRO A 110 3.10 -3.23 18.59
C PRO A 110 2.72 -4.49 17.79
N LEU A 111 3.26 -4.59 16.59
CA LEU A 111 3.11 -5.73 15.70
C LEU A 111 4.09 -6.84 16.07
N ASP A 112 3.82 -8.07 15.61
CA ASP A 112 4.69 -9.23 15.74
C ASP A 112 5.61 -9.39 14.50
N PHE A 113 5.18 -8.85 13.36
CA PHE A 113 5.95 -8.86 12.11
C PHE A 113 5.59 -7.68 11.21
N ALA A 114 6.51 -7.30 10.31
CA ALA A 114 6.25 -6.31 9.27
C ALA A 114 7.15 -6.51 8.05
N ALA A 115 6.72 -5.98 6.90
CA ALA A 115 7.52 -5.86 5.70
C ALA A 115 7.38 -4.46 5.10
N VAL A 116 8.51 -3.87 4.71
CA VAL A 116 8.52 -2.72 3.79
C VAL A 116 8.41 -3.27 2.38
N THR A 117 7.43 -2.77 1.63
CA THR A 117 7.11 -3.22 0.28
C THR A 117 6.94 -2.03 -0.67
N ASP A 118 7.93 -1.14 -0.68
CA ASP A 118 7.97 -0.03 -1.63
C ASP A 118 7.86 -0.53 -3.08
N HIS A 119 7.23 0.25 -3.95
CA HIS A 119 7.11 -0.06 -5.37
C HIS A 119 8.47 -0.35 -6.01
N ALA A 120 8.61 -1.49 -6.71
CA ALA A 120 9.81 -1.83 -7.45
C ALA A 120 10.04 -0.88 -8.64
N GLU A 121 8.95 -0.40 -9.22
CA GLU A 121 8.93 0.58 -10.29
C GLU A 121 9.47 1.91 -9.79
N TYR A 122 10.59 2.34 -10.40
CA TYR A 122 11.26 3.58 -9.99
C TYR A 122 11.69 3.63 -8.53
N LEU A 123 12.01 2.49 -7.92
CA LEU A 123 12.38 2.36 -6.50
C LEU A 123 13.50 3.35 -6.13
N GLY A 124 13.23 4.24 -5.19
CA GLY A 124 14.18 5.25 -4.72
C GLY A 124 14.50 6.37 -5.71
N GLN A 125 14.05 6.31 -6.96
CA GLN A 125 14.42 7.28 -7.99
C GLN A 125 14.05 8.71 -7.57
N ALA A 126 12.86 8.95 -7.10
CA ALA A 126 12.42 10.29 -6.71
C ALA A 126 13.23 10.84 -5.52
N ARG A 127 13.52 10.02 -4.51
CA ARG A 127 14.26 10.43 -3.32
C ARG A 127 15.75 10.54 -3.54
N LEU A 128 16.37 9.52 -4.13
CA LEU A 128 17.84 9.39 -4.20
C LEU A 128 18.46 10.11 -5.41
N SER A 129 17.66 10.49 -6.41
CA SER A 129 18.12 11.37 -7.50
C SER A 129 18.30 12.83 -7.07
N GLY A 130 17.96 13.15 -5.82
CA GLY A 130 18.05 14.53 -5.33
C GLY A 130 16.91 15.43 -5.84
N LEU A 131 15.77 14.85 -6.24
CA LEU A 131 14.61 15.61 -6.63
C LEU A 131 14.11 16.44 -5.45
N ASP A 132 14.08 17.76 -5.65
CA ASP A 132 13.56 18.68 -4.64
C ASP A 132 12.03 18.69 -4.66
N VAL A 133 11.44 17.90 -3.77
CA VAL A 133 9.99 17.82 -3.60
C VAL A 133 9.66 18.34 -2.21
N PRO A 134 8.86 19.40 -2.08
CA PRO A 134 8.45 19.93 -0.78
C PRO A 134 7.70 18.87 0.06
N THR A 135 7.94 18.85 1.36
CA THR A 135 7.12 18.08 2.27
C THR A 135 5.68 18.60 2.28
N THR A 136 4.71 17.78 2.71
CA THR A 136 3.32 18.23 2.89
C THR A 136 3.23 19.50 3.73
N ARG A 137 4.01 19.57 4.82
CA ARG A 137 4.05 20.73 5.69
C ARG A 137 4.61 21.97 4.99
N GLN A 138 5.66 21.84 4.19
CA GLN A 138 6.20 22.95 3.39
C GLN A 138 5.16 23.45 2.39
N ARG A 139 4.51 22.55 1.65
CA ARG A 139 3.43 22.91 0.70
C ARG A 139 2.26 23.62 1.39
N LEU A 140 1.82 23.12 2.53
CA LEU A 140 0.78 23.79 3.32
C LEU A 140 1.27 25.15 3.83
N GLY A 141 2.53 25.25 4.27
CA GLY A 141 3.14 26.51 4.70
C GLY A 141 3.16 27.54 3.58
N ASP A 142 3.60 27.17 2.40
CA ASP A 142 3.64 28.03 1.22
C ASP A 142 2.24 28.49 0.80
N LEU A 143 1.27 27.56 0.76
CA LEU A 143 -0.14 27.86 0.48
C LEU A 143 -0.75 28.85 1.47
N LEU A 144 -0.38 28.73 2.76
CA LEU A 144 -0.90 29.60 3.81
C LEU A 144 -0.19 30.96 3.90
N ALA A 145 1.05 31.04 3.42
CA ALA A 145 1.83 32.28 3.33
C ALA A 145 1.42 33.16 2.15
N ASP A 146 0.72 32.60 1.15
CA ASP A 146 0.24 33.36 -0.01
C ASP A 146 -0.94 34.26 0.40
N GLU A 147 -0.73 35.56 0.29
CA GLU A 147 -1.76 36.57 0.58
C GLU A 147 -2.89 36.60 -0.44
N ASN A 148 -2.71 35.95 -1.60
CA ASN A 148 -3.69 35.85 -2.66
C ASN A 148 -4.55 34.59 -2.51
N ARG A 149 -5.74 34.74 -1.96
CA ARG A 149 -6.70 33.62 -1.74
C ARG A 149 -7.08 32.87 -3.01
N LEU A 150 -6.98 33.48 -4.19
CA LEU A 150 -7.22 32.81 -5.46
C LEU A 150 -6.09 31.86 -5.78
N THR A 151 -4.85 32.26 -5.50
CA THR A 151 -3.65 31.43 -5.69
C THR A 151 -3.68 30.21 -4.78
N VAL A 152 -4.08 30.35 -3.50
CA VAL A 152 -4.27 29.22 -2.58
C VAL A 152 -5.27 28.22 -3.13
N THR A 153 -6.40 28.68 -3.64
CA THR A 153 -7.41 27.81 -4.25
C THR A 153 -6.90 27.16 -5.54
N GLN A 154 -6.18 27.90 -6.37
CA GLN A 154 -5.57 27.38 -7.61
C GLN A 154 -4.51 26.34 -7.29
N SER A 155 -3.59 26.60 -6.35
CA SER A 155 -2.56 25.64 -5.95
C SER A 155 -3.15 24.37 -5.36
N TRP A 156 -4.24 24.46 -4.60
CA TRP A 156 -4.99 23.28 -4.13
C TRP A 156 -5.54 22.47 -5.31
N TRP A 157 -6.16 23.14 -6.28
CA TRP A 157 -6.65 22.48 -7.50
C TRP A 157 -5.53 21.89 -8.35
N GLU A 158 -4.37 22.55 -8.41
CA GLU A 158 -3.17 22.05 -9.11
C GLU A 158 -2.64 20.79 -8.43
N ILE A 159 -2.55 20.78 -7.09
CA ILE A 159 -2.16 19.57 -6.33
C ILE A 159 -3.14 18.44 -6.58
N MET A 160 -4.45 18.71 -6.48
CA MET A 160 -5.48 17.70 -6.74
C MET A 160 -5.49 17.22 -8.19
N SER A 161 -5.20 18.09 -9.15
CA SER A 161 -5.08 17.70 -10.57
C SER A 161 -3.81 16.88 -10.81
N LEU A 162 -2.68 17.22 -10.19
CA LEU A 162 -1.45 16.43 -10.27
C LEU A 162 -1.66 15.00 -9.74
N ILE A 163 -2.39 14.87 -8.65
CA ILE A 163 -2.78 13.56 -8.10
C ILE A 163 -3.67 12.80 -9.08
N ARG A 164 -4.65 13.47 -9.67
CA ARG A 164 -5.61 12.88 -10.60
C ARG A 164 -4.97 12.52 -11.95
N ASP A 165 -4.21 13.46 -12.55
CA ASP A 165 -3.82 13.39 -13.96
C ASP A 165 -2.53 12.58 -14.17
N ASN A 166 -1.66 12.49 -13.18
CA ASN A 166 -0.39 11.76 -13.30
C ASN A 166 -0.42 10.36 -12.67
N GLY A 167 -1.52 9.97 -12.01
CA GLY A 167 -1.69 8.64 -11.44
C GLY A 167 -0.44 8.11 -10.73
N PHE A 168 0.27 9.00 -9.99
CA PHE A 168 1.56 8.71 -9.31
C PHE A 168 2.72 8.30 -10.25
N LYS A 169 2.55 8.33 -11.56
CA LYS A 169 3.63 8.07 -12.52
C LYS A 169 4.50 9.32 -12.64
N LEU A 170 5.64 9.30 -11.94
CA LEU A 170 6.74 10.17 -12.31
C LEU A 170 7.22 9.72 -13.68
N THR A 171 7.08 10.60 -14.69
CA THR A 171 7.80 10.45 -15.96
C THR A 171 9.26 10.78 -15.71
N LEU A 172 9.98 9.84 -15.10
CA LEU A 172 11.42 9.92 -15.02
C LEU A 172 11.97 9.44 -16.37
N GLU A 173 12.78 10.27 -17.01
CA GLU A 173 13.53 9.87 -18.20
C GLU A 173 14.56 8.81 -17.80
N GLY A 174 14.15 7.55 -17.86
CA GLY A 174 14.98 6.40 -17.56
C GLY A 174 15.01 5.99 -16.08
N VAL A 175 15.41 4.77 -15.84
CA VAL A 175 15.60 4.17 -14.52
C VAL A 175 17.09 3.98 -14.28
N ASP A 176 17.62 4.62 -13.24
CA ASP A 176 18.99 4.37 -12.81
C ASP A 176 19.05 3.13 -11.92
N SER A 177 19.56 2.03 -12.45
CA SER A 177 19.68 0.77 -11.73
C SER A 177 20.60 0.85 -10.50
N ALA A 178 21.51 1.80 -10.43
CA ALA A 178 22.35 2.02 -9.25
C ALA A 178 21.53 2.61 -8.10
N ILE A 179 20.61 3.52 -8.41
CA ILE A 179 19.64 4.06 -7.45
C ILE A 179 18.72 2.95 -6.93
N ASN A 180 18.11 2.15 -7.82
CA ASN A 180 17.24 1.04 -7.41
C ASN A 180 17.99 0.04 -6.51
N ARG A 181 19.24 -0.27 -6.85
CA ARG A 181 20.10 -1.14 -6.02
C ARG A 181 20.36 -0.55 -4.64
N SER A 182 20.67 0.73 -4.57
CA SER A 182 20.92 1.44 -3.31
C SER A 182 19.67 1.46 -2.42
N ALA A 183 18.51 1.76 -3.01
CA ALA A 183 17.23 1.75 -2.31
C ALA A 183 16.87 0.35 -1.80
N TRP A 184 17.07 -0.68 -2.62
CA TRP A 184 16.88 -2.06 -2.20
C TRP A 184 17.79 -2.45 -1.03
N GLN A 185 19.06 -2.06 -1.09
CA GLN A 185 19.99 -2.29 0.02
C GLN A 185 19.54 -1.59 1.31
N GLU A 186 18.93 -0.41 1.23
CA GLU A 186 18.39 0.30 2.40
C GLU A 186 17.22 -0.49 3.01
N ILE A 187 16.28 -1.01 2.19
CA ILE A 187 15.17 -1.86 2.67
C ILE A 187 15.71 -3.12 3.35
N VAL A 188 16.64 -3.82 2.70
CA VAL A 188 17.24 -5.05 3.24
C VAL A 188 17.97 -4.78 4.55
N ALA A 189 18.79 -3.72 4.60
CA ALA A 189 19.55 -3.36 5.81
C ALA A 189 18.62 -3.04 6.99
N ALA A 190 17.52 -2.31 6.75
CA ALA A 190 16.55 -2.02 7.79
C ALA A 190 15.83 -3.30 8.27
N ALA A 191 15.45 -4.20 7.36
CA ALA A 191 14.84 -5.46 7.72
C ALA A 191 15.78 -6.31 8.60
N GLU A 192 17.03 -6.46 8.21
CA GLU A 192 18.05 -7.22 9.00
C GLU A 192 18.31 -6.57 10.35
N GLN A 193 18.43 -5.24 10.41
CA GLN A 193 18.68 -4.51 11.66
C GLN A 193 17.56 -4.71 12.68
N HIS A 194 16.32 -4.78 12.25
CA HIS A 194 15.15 -4.87 13.12
C HIS A 194 14.68 -6.30 13.39
N TYR A 195 15.26 -7.30 12.72
CA TYR A 195 14.92 -8.70 12.96
C TYR A 195 15.34 -9.17 14.34
N GLU A 196 14.38 -9.55 15.16
CA GLU A 196 14.58 -10.07 16.51
C GLU A 196 13.92 -11.45 16.64
N PRO A 197 14.69 -12.56 16.49
CA PRO A 197 14.14 -13.91 16.52
C PRO A 197 13.26 -14.20 17.74
N GLY A 198 12.01 -14.59 17.49
CA GLY A 198 11.04 -14.90 18.55
C GLY A 198 10.36 -13.67 19.19
N VAL A 199 10.72 -12.45 18.79
CA VAL A 199 10.16 -11.19 19.28
C VAL A 199 9.48 -10.43 18.17
N PHE A 200 10.21 -10.07 17.13
CA PHE A 200 9.72 -9.32 15.99
C PHE A 200 10.34 -9.86 14.69
N THR A 201 9.49 -10.21 13.74
CA THR A 201 9.93 -10.75 12.45
C THR A 201 9.82 -9.70 11.36
N THR A 202 10.91 -9.48 10.62
CA THR A 202 10.96 -8.62 9.45
C THR A 202 11.14 -9.45 8.19
N PHE A 203 10.60 -8.97 7.08
CA PHE A 203 10.75 -9.60 5.79
C PHE A 203 11.24 -8.55 4.77
N PRO A 204 12.38 -8.76 4.11
CA PRO A 204 12.70 -7.98 2.91
C PRO A 204 11.65 -8.21 1.83
N GLY A 205 11.15 -7.13 1.22
CA GLY A 205 10.11 -7.23 0.22
C GLY A 205 10.03 -6.00 -0.66
N TRP A 206 9.22 -6.09 -1.71
CA TRP A 206 8.85 -4.97 -2.57
C TRP A 206 7.47 -5.20 -3.17
N GLU A 207 6.86 -4.17 -3.70
CA GLU A 207 5.65 -4.29 -4.51
C GLU A 207 6.00 -4.31 -6.00
N TRP A 208 5.54 -5.36 -6.68
CA TRP A 208 5.48 -5.43 -8.13
C TRP A 208 4.12 -4.86 -8.58
N SER A 209 4.14 -3.72 -9.30
CA SER A 209 2.95 -2.90 -9.56
C SER A 209 2.64 -2.85 -11.04
N ALA A 210 2.14 -3.95 -11.60
CA ALA A 210 1.70 -3.99 -12.97
C ALA A 210 0.25 -3.51 -13.14
N ASP A 211 0.03 -2.78 -14.20
CA ASP A 211 -1.30 -2.40 -14.69
C ASP A 211 -1.66 -3.22 -15.93
N ALA A 212 -2.90 -3.68 -16.06
CA ALA A 212 -3.36 -4.34 -17.27
C ALA A 212 -3.91 -3.32 -18.28
N GLY A 213 -3.25 -3.24 -19.43
CA GLY A 213 -3.68 -2.43 -20.57
C GLY A 213 -3.75 -0.92 -20.31
N ASP A 214 -4.42 -0.20 -21.20
CA ASP A 214 -4.57 1.26 -21.12
C ASP A 214 -5.48 1.74 -19.97
N VAL A 215 -6.16 0.82 -19.30
CA VAL A 215 -7.20 1.12 -18.30
C VAL A 215 -6.66 1.24 -16.88
N GLY A 216 -5.39 0.87 -16.61
CA GLY A 216 -4.77 0.97 -15.26
C GLY A 216 -5.45 0.11 -14.22
N THR A 217 -5.76 -1.11 -14.57
CA THR A 217 -6.29 -2.11 -13.66
C THR A 217 -5.16 -2.70 -12.83
N HIS A 218 -5.34 -2.76 -11.51
CA HIS A 218 -4.30 -3.18 -10.60
C HIS A 218 -4.07 -4.70 -10.68
N LEU A 219 -2.86 -5.11 -11.06
CA LEU A 219 -2.38 -6.48 -10.97
C LEU A 219 -1.24 -6.64 -9.96
N HIS A 220 -1.23 -5.81 -8.94
CA HIS A 220 -0.15 -5.65 -7.99
C HIS A 220 0.06 -6.87 -7.09
N ARG A 221 1.32 -7.14 -6.71
CA ARG A 221 1.74 -8.19 -5.77
C ARG A 221 2.87 -7.70 -4.87
N ASN A 222 2.74 -7.91 -3.58
CA ASN A 222 3.89 -7.80 -2.69
C ASN A 222 4.74 -9.06 -2.79
N VAL A 223 6.01 -8.92 -3.13
CA VAL A 223 6.99 -9.99 -3.14
C VAL A 223 7.75 -9.99 -1.82
N ILE A 224 7.70 -11.10 -1.10
CA ILE A 224 8.23 -11.24 0.26
C ILE A 224 9.27 -12.35 0.29
N TYR A 225 10.43 -12.07 0.89
CA TYR A 225 11.50 -13.04 1.10
C TYR A 225 11.59 -13.51 2.54
N GLY A 226 11.69 -14.82 2.72
CA GLY A 226 11.97 -15.46 4.01
C GLY A 226 13.40 -15.99 4.12
N SER A 227 14.34 -15.45 3.36
CA SER A 227 15.76 -15.83 3.35
C SER A 227 16.63 -14.58 3.29
N SER A 228 17.89 -14.71 3.75
CA SER A 228 18.89 -13.64 3.70
C SER A 228 19.68 -13.58 2.38
N ASP A 229 19.64 -14.64 1.58
CA ASP A 229 20.13 -14.59 0.21
C ASP A 229 19.05 -13.97 -0.68
N LEU A 230 19.34 -12.80 -1.26
CA LEU A 230 18.39 -11.94 -1.95
C LEU A 230 18.90 -11.56 -3.35
N PRO A 231 18.01 -11.19 -4.29
CA PRO A 231 18.44 -10.62 -5.56
C PRO A 231 19.14 -9.27 -5.34
N GLY A 232 20.01 -8.89 -6.25
CA GLY A 232 20.73 -7.62 -6.17
C GLY A 232 19.84 -6.39 -6.46
N ILE A 233 18.65 -6.60 -7.02
CA ILE A 233 17.67 -5.58 -7.39
C ILE A 233 16.27 -6.25 -7.45
N PRO A 234 15.18 -5.57 -7.07
CA PRO A 234 13.81 -6.03 -7.26
C PRO A 234 13.46 -6.24 -8.74
N PHE A 235 12.66 -7.25 -9.00
CA PHE A 235 12.02 -7.46 -10.29
C PHE A 235 10.74 -6.60 -10.35
N SER A 236 10.65 -5.72 -11.32
CA SER A 236 9.57 -4.76 -11.48
C SER A 236 8.65 -5.09 -12.65
N SER A 237 7.54 -4.38 -12.78
CA SER A 237 6.69 -4.48 -13.98
C SER A 237 7.36 -3.89 -15.24
N ILE A 238 8.46 -3.17 -15.09
CA ILE A 238 9.30 -2.73 -16.20
C ILE A 238 10.08 -3.92 -16.78
N ASP A 239 10.41 -4.92 -15.96
CA ASP A 239 11.12 -6.15 -16.36
C ASP A 239 10.16 -7.23 -16.86
N GLY A 240 8.91 -7.24 -16.40
CA GLY A 240 7.86 -8.15 -16.84
C GLY A 240 6.49 -7.67 -16.40
N GLU A 241 5.60 -7.44 -17.36
CA GLU A 241 4.32 -6.73 -17.18
C GLU A 241 3.16 -7.63 -16.73
N THR A 242 3.36 -8.95 -16.73
CA THR A 242 2.29 -9.92 -16.48
C THR A 242 2.56 -10.82 -15.27
N PRO A 243 1.52 -11.30 -14.56
CA PRO A 243 1.70 -12.27 -13.49
C PRO A 243 2.47 -13.54 -13.86
N PRO A 244 2.28 -14.16 -15.05
CA PRO A 244 3.10 -15.29 -15.49
C PRO A 244 4.61 -14.98 -15.57
N GLU A 245 5.00 -13.77 -15.96
CA GLU A 245 6.40 -13.35 -15.98
C GLU A 245 6.96 -13.21 -14.57
N LEU A 246 6.19 -12.60 -13.66
CA LEU A 246 6.53 -12.57 -12.24
C LEU A 246 6.67 -13.98 -11.66
N TRP A 247 5.75 -14.91 -11.93
CA TRP A 247 5.85 -16.29 -11.46
C TRP A 247 7.09 -17.01 -12.02
N THR A 248 7.45 -16.71 -13.25
CA THR A 248 8.69 -17.25 -13.86
C THR A 248 9.93 -16.74 -13.12
N PHE A 249 9.97 -15.45 -12.78
CA PHE A 249 11.02 -14.89 -11.94
C PHE A 249 11.05 -15.56 -10.56
N LEU A 250 9.92 -15.66 -9.86
CA LEU A 250 9.84 -16.25 -8.51
C LEU A 250 10.30 -17.72 -8.49
N ARG A 251 9.97 -18.50 -9.53
CA ARG A 251 10.50 -19.87 -9.68
C ARG A 251 12.02 -19.87 -9.81
N SER A 252 12.56 -18.98 -10.63
CA SER A 252 14.01 -18.87 -10.77
C SER A 252 14.72 -18.53 -9.45
N GLU A 253 14.06 -17.73 -8.60
CA GLU A 253 14.55 -17.43 -7.26
C GLU A 253 14.51 -18.66 -6.35
N ARG A 254 13.44 -19.45 -6.40
CA ARG A 254 13.33 -20.71 -5.65
C ARG A 254 14.33 -21.77 -6.11
N GLU A 255 14.62 -21.84 -7.39
CA GLU A 255 15.67 -22.73 -7.95
C GLU A 255 17.06 -22.38 -7.43
N LYS A 256 17.30 -21.10 -7.07
CA LYS A 256 18.51 -20.64 -6.38
C LYS A 256 18.51 -20.95 -4.88
N GLY A 257 17.45 -21.59 -4.36
CA GLY A 257 17.29 -21.92 -2.94
C GLY A 257 16.68 -20.80 -2.09
N ARG A 258 16.20 -19.71 -2.69
CA ARG A 258 15.59 -18.58 -1.98
C ARG A 258 14.14 -18.89 -1.61
N ARG A 259 13.74 -18.54 -0.39
CA ARG A 259 12.34 -18.64 0.05
C ARG A 259 11.63 -17.35 -0.31
N VAL A 260 10.76 -17.38 -1.30
CA VAL A 260 10.04 -16.23 -1.81
C VAL A 260 8.60 -16.59 -2.10
N MET A 261 7.70 -15.63 -1.90
CA MET A 261 6.29 -15.70 -2.29
C MET A 261 5.81 -14.34 -2.79
N ALA A 262 4.68 -14.33 -3.49
CA ALA A 262 3.96 -13.12 -3.83
C ALA A 262 2.58 -13.09 -3.15
N ILE A 263 2.10 -11.90 -2.84
CA ILE A 263 0.81 -11.65 -2.21
C ILE A 263 0.00 -10.74 -3.12
N PRO A 264 -0.94 -11.26 -3.90
CA PRO A 264 -1.88 -10.43 -4.66
C PRO A 264 -2.66 -9.52 -3.74
N HIS A 265 -2.82 -8.26 -4.14
CA HIS A 265 -3.65 -7.31 -3.44
C HIS A 265 -4.47 -6.46 -4.42
N ASN A 266 -5.48 -5.76 -3.91
CA ASN A 266 -6.46 -5.03 -4.69
C ASN A 266 -7.10 -5.82 -5.85
N PRO A 267 -7.43 -7.11 -5.70
CA PRO A 267 -8.08 -7.84 -6.77
C PRO A 267 -9.44 -7.24 -7.14
N ASN A 268 -10.10 -6.53 -6.22
CA ASN A 268 -11.31 -5.75 -6.48
C ASN A 268 -11.13 -4.65 -7.55
N LEU A 269 -9.90 -4.17 -7.76
CA LEU A 269 -9.56 -3.14 -8.74
C LEU A 269 -8.93 -3.71 -10.03
N SER A 270 -8.98 -5.03 -10.21
CA SER A 270 -8.28 -5.72 -11.31
C SER A 270 -9.14 -6.00 -12.54
N GLU A 271 -10.38 -5.50 -12.62
CA GLU A 271 -11.33 -5.87 -13.69
C GLU A 271 -11.46 -7.40 -13.88
N GLY A 272 -11.41 -8.14 -12.76
CA GLY A 272 -11.51 -9.60 -12.77
C GLY A 272 -10.25 -10.35 -13.22
N LEU A 273 -9.13 -9.65 -13.41
CA LEU A 273 -7.90 -10.24 -13.94
C LEU A 273 -7.01 -10.85 -12.85
N ALA A 274 -7.12 -10.41 -11.59
CA ALA A 274 -6.21 -10.84 -10.52
C ALA A 274 -6.23 -12.35 -10.28
N TYR A 275 -7.41 -12.97 -10.30
CA TYR A 275 -7.58 -14.42 -10.11
C TYR A 275 -7.89 -15.18 -11.41
N ARG A 276 -7.65 -14.55 -12.54
CA ARG A 276 -7.84 -15.16 -13.84
C ARG A 276 -6.96 -16.41 -14.03
N VAL A 277 -7.53 -17.45 -14.58
CA VAL A 277 -6.83 -18.75 -14.83
C VAL A 277 -6.69 -19.07 -16.30
N ALA A 278 -7.29 -18.29 -17.19
CA ALA A 278 -7.20 -18.49 -18.64
C ALA A 278 -7.08 -17.14 -19.36
N SER A 279 -6.39 -17.13 -20.50
CA SER A 279 -6.33 -16.00 -21.41
C SER A 279 -7.69 -15.72 -22.05
N GLU A 280 -7.82 -14.63 -22.80
CA GLU A 280 -9.03 -14.32 -23.57
C GLU A 280 -9.33 -15.34 -24.65
N THR A 281 -8.29 -16.02 -25.13
CA THR A 281 -8.42 -17.10 -26.10
C THR A 281 -8.74 -18.47 -25.46
N GLY A 282 -8.91 -18.52 -24.13
CA GLY A 282 -9.19 -19.72 -23.34
C GLY A 282 -7.96 -20.58 -23.03
N GLU A 283 -6.77 -20.13 -23.40
CA GLU A 283 -5.53 -20.81 -23.01
C GLU A 283 -5.28 -20.59 -21.51
N ARG A 284 -4.88 -21.66 -20.82
CA ARG A 284 -4.62 -21.60 -19.38
C ARG A 284 -3.33 -20.83 -19.11
N ILE A 285 -3.43 -19.75 -18.34
CA ILE A 285 -2.27 -18.92 -17.94
C ILE A 285 -1.54 -19.49 -16.71
N ASP A 286 -2.18 -20.38 -15.97
CA ASP A 286 -1.64 -21.07 -14.80
C ASP A 286 -0.97 -22.42 -15.15
N ARG A 287 -0.90 -22.78 -16.43
CA ARG A 287 -0.35 -24.07 -16.92
C ARG A 287 1.16 -24.18 -16.90
N LEU A 288 1.86 -23.15 -16.48
CA LEU A 288 3.31 -23.34 -16.27
C LEU A 288 3.58 -24.37 -15.16
N SER A 289 2.68 -24.52 -14.21
CA SER A 289 2.38 -25.64 -13.32
C SER A 289 1.20 -25.20 -12.46
N PRO A 290 0.06 -25.93 -12.41
CA PRO A 290 -1.08 -25.55 -11.58
C PRO A 290 -0.74 -25.49 -10.09
N GLU A 291 0.22 -26.31 -9.67
CA GLU A 291 0.72 -26.35 -8.29
C GLU A 291 1.58 -25.13 -7.99
N ASP A 292 2.30 -24.59 -8.97
CA ASP A 292 3.21 -23.46 -8.76
C ASP A 292 2.49 -22.18 -8.35
N ARG A 293 1.31 -21.87 -8.91
CA ARG A 293 0.61 -20.66 -8.56
C ARG A 293 0.21 -20.62 -7.09
N SER A 294 -0.43 -21.69 -6.58
CA SER A 294 -0.83 -21.74 -5.17
C SER A 294 0.36 -21.77 -4.21
N ASP A 295 1.51 -22.27 -4.66
CA ASP A 295 2.74 -22.22 -3.89
C ASP A 295 3.42 -20.83 -3.94
N LEU A 296 3.36 -20.16 -5.09
CA LEU A 296 3.93 -18.82 -5.27
C LEU A 296 3.08 -17.72 -4.68
N GLU A 297 1.73 -17.89 -4.70
CA GLU A 297 0.73 -16.97 -4.13
C GLU A 297 -0.08 -17.68 -3.02
N PRO A 298 0.56 -18.12 -1.90
CA PRO A 298 -0.11 -18.91 -0.86
C PRO A 298 -1.08 -18.12 0.00
N ILE A 299 -1.04 -16.80 -0.04
CA ILE A 299 -1.96 -15.87 0.62
C ILE A 299 -2.31 -14.73 -0.32
N SER A 300 -3.49 -14.11 -0.09
CA SER A 300 -3.93 -12.92 -0.81
C SER A 300 -4.47 -11.89 0.18
N GLU A 301 -4.17 -10.63 -0.07
CA GLU A 301 -4.72 -9.52 0.70
C GLU A 301 -6.16 -9.25 0.24
N ILE A 302 -7.09 -9.24 1.21
CA ILE A 302 -8.53 -9.10 0.91
C ILE A 302 -9.14 -7.81 1.43
N LEU A 303 -8.39 -7.05 2.21
CA LEU A 303 -8.85 -5.78 2.78
C LEU A 303 -7.68 -4.84 2.98
N GLN A 304 -7.85 -3.62 2.54
CA GLN A 304 -6.97 -2.49 2.78
C GLN A 304 -7.73 -1.18 2.47
N ILE A 305 -7.07 -0.03 2.55
CA ILE A 305 -7.72 1.28 2.38
C ILE A 305 -8.41 1.49 1.01
N LYS A 306 -8.00 0.76 -0.03
CA LYS A 306 -8.65 0.80 -1.36
C LYS A 306 -9.87 -0.12 -1.45
N GLY A 307 -10.42 -0.57 -0.31
CA GLY A 307 -11.66 -1.31 -0.18
C GLY A 307 -11.50 -2.82 0.00
N SER A 308 -12.64 -3.47 0.22
CA SER A 308 -12.74 -4.91 0.41
C SER A 308 -12.65 -5.66 -0.92
N SER A 309 -11.83 -6.70 -0.92
CA SER A 309 -11.73 -7.70 -2.00
C SER A 309 -12.29 -9.07 -1.59
N GLU A 310 -13.01 -9.15 -0.47
CA GLU A 310 -13.56 -10.40 0.02
C GLU A 310 -14.65 -10.92 -0.89
N THR A 311 -15.71 -10.14 -1.10
CA THR A 311 -16.85 -10.46 -1.97
C THR A 311 -17.54 -9.19 -2.47
N HIS A 312 -18.55 -9.36 -3.32
CA HIS A 312 -19.34 -8.27 -3.89
C HIS A 312 -20.81 -8.69 -3.95
N PRO A 313 -21.83 -7.79 -3.81
CA PRO A 313 -23.25 -8.12 -3.86
C PRO A 313 -23.68 -8.90 -5.12
N LEU A 314 -23.05 -8.63 -6.27
CA LEU A 314 -23.32 -9.37 -7.50
C LEU A 314 -22.81 -10.82 -7.48
N LEU A 315 -21.88 -11.15 -6.59
CA LEU A 315 -21.31 -12.51 -6.43
C LEU A 315 -21.90 -13.25 -5.22
N SER A 316 -22.42 -12.51 -4.25
CA SER A 316 -22.95 -13.02 -2.97
C SER A 316 -24.25 -12.29 -2.60
N SER A 317 -25.29 -12.43 -3.44
CA SER A 317 -26.54 -11.67 -3.34
C SER A 317 -27.39 -11.97 -2.08
N LEU A 318 -27.06 -13.01 -1.33
CA LEU A 318 -27.74 -13.39 -0.07
C LEU A 318 -26.95 -13.00 1.16
N ASP A 319 -25.78 -12.41 1.02
CA ASP A 319 -24.92 -11.97 2.10
C ASP A 319 -25.21 -10.50 2.41
N GLU A 320 -25.74 -10.21 3.59
CA GLU A 320 -26.08 -8.85 4.04
C GLU A 320 -24.85 -7.94 4.26
N PHE A 321 -23.64 -8.49 4.31
CA PHE A 321 -22.39 -7.77 4.46
C PHE A 321 -21.58 -7.70 3.15
N ALA A 322 -22.13 -8.18 2.04
CA ALA A 322 -21.41 -8.22 0.76
C ALA A 322 -21.08 -6.83 0.18
N ASP A 323 -21.71 -5.77 0.66
CA ASP A 323 -21.48 -4.39 0.28
C ASP A 323 -20.53 -3.61 1.22
N PHE A 324 -19.93 -4.31 2.20
CA PHE A 324 -19.00 -3.68 3.15
C PHE A 324 -17.75 -3.18 2.46
N GLU A 325 -17.50 -1.87 2.57
CA GLU A 325 -16.31 -1.16 2.04
C GLU A 325 -15.94 -1.49 0.58
N ILE A 326 -16.92 -1.57 -0.30
CA ILE A 326 -16.68 -1.80 -1.72
C ILE A 326 -16.15 -0.52 -2.37
N ALA A 327 -15.00 -0.63 -3.06
CA ALA A 327 -14.53 0.41 -3.95
C ALA A 327 -15.25 0.30 -5.32
N GLY A 328 -16.02 1.32 -5.69
CA GLY A 328 -16.70 1.39 -6.99
C GLY A 328 -15.88 1.99 -8.12
N THR A 329 -14.72 2.57 -7.80
CA THR A 329 -13.85 3.28 -8.76
C THR A 329 -12.39 3.03 -8.44
N VAL A 330 -11.54 3.09 -9.47
CA VAL A 330 -10.09 3.05 -9.27
C VAL A 330 -9.62 4.42 -8.75
N PRO A 331 -8.88 4.48 -7.63
CA PRO A 331 -8.36 5.73 -7.09
C PRO A 331 -7.56 6.53 -8.12
N GLY A 332 -7.87 7.83 -8.24
CA GLY A 332 -7.21 8.73 -9.20
C GLY A 332 -7.71 8.63 -10.65
N ARG A 333 -8.71 7.80 -10.93
CA ARG A 333 -9.29 7.66 -12.27
C ARG A 333 -10.83 7.69 -12.21
N GLU A 334 -11.45 8.34 -13.18
CA GLU A 334 -12.92 8.33 -13.39
C GLU A 334 -13.37 7.03 -14.08
N MET A 335 -12.87 5.87 -13.63
CA MET A 335 -13.22 4.60 -14.21
C MET A 335 -14.12 3.81 -13.26
N THR A 336 -15.28 3.45 -13.72
CA THR A 336 -16.16 2.51 -13.03
C THR A 336 -15.75 1.09 -13.36
N LEU A 337 -15.53 0.28 -12.34
CA LEU A 337 -15.22 -1.15 -12.51
C LEU A 337 -16.42 -1.87 -13.15
N THR A 338 -16.18 -2.61 -14.21
CA THR A 338 -17.22 -3.29 -14.99
C THR A 338 -17.25 -4.79 -14.77
N SER A 339 -16.13 -5.40 -14.39
CA SER A 339 -16.02 -6.82 -14.14
C SER A 339 -15.70 -7.13 -12.68
N VAL A 340 -16.62 -7.79 -11.99
CA VAL A 340 -16.44 -8.24 -10.60
C VAL A 340 -15.97 -9.70 -10.50
N LYS A 341 -16.31 -10.54 -11.48
CA LYS A 341 -15.94 -11.96 -11.48
C LYS A 341 -14.44 -12.11 -11.71
N GLY A 342 -13.77 -12.89 -10.85
CA GLY A 342 -12.31 -13.05 -10.87
C GLY A 342 -11.54 -11.95 -10.15
N GLY A 343 -12.25 -10.98 -9.56
CA GLY A 343 -11.68 -9.90 -8.76
C GLY A 343 -11.93 -10.00 -7.26
N TYR A 344 -12.54 -11.09 -6.77
CA TYR A 344 -12.90 -11.24 -5.36
C TYR A 344 -12.53 -12.63 -4.82
N ALA A 345 -12.02 -12.66 -3.59
CA ALA A 345 -11.43 -13.85 -3.00
C ALA A 345 -12.41 -15.02 -2.86
N ARG A 346 -13.65 -14.78 -2.39
CA ARG A 346 -14.65 -15.86 -2.25
C ARG A 346 -15.01 -16.47 -3.60
N ASP A 347 -15.08 -15.67 -4.68
CA ASP A 347 -15.35 -16.19 -6.03
C ASP A 347 -14.15 -16.99 -6.56
N ALA A 348 -12.93 -16.53 -6.30
CA ALA A 348 -11.71 -17.24 -6.65
C ALA A 348 -11.60 -18.60 -5.94
N LEU A 349 -11.80 -18.63 -4.62
CA LEU A 349 -11.77 -19.87 -3.83
C LEU A 349 -12.83 -20.88 -4.31
N ARG A 350 -14.06 -20.40 -4.61
CA ARG A 350 -15.13 -21.24 -5.18
C ARG A 350 -14.76 -21.79 -6.54
N SER A 351 -14.15 -20.96 -7.39
CA SER A 351 -13.66 -21.37 -8.71
C SER A 351 -12.55 -22.43 -8.58
N GLY A 352 -11.61 -22.24 -7.65
CA GLY A 352 -10.57 -23.23 -7.36
C GLY A 352 -11.09 -24.57 -6.88
N ILE A 353 -12.11 -24.58 -6.01
CA ILE A 353 -12.78 -25.82 -5.57
C ILE A 353 -13.46 -26.51 -6.75
N SER A 354 -14.15 -25.76 -7.62
CA SER A 354 -14.77 -26.32 -8.83
C SER A 354 -13.74 -26.94 -9.77
N MET A 355 -12.59 -26.29 -9.95
CA MET A 355 -11.48 -26.80 -10.77
C MET A 355 -10.89 -28.07 -10.16
N ALA A 356 -10.70 -28.11 -8.84
CA ALA A 356 -10.26 -29.32 -8.15
C ALA A 356 -11.17 -30.51 -8.43
N HIS A 357 -12.50 -30.28 -8.41
CA HIS A 357 -13.50 -31.31 -8.68
C HIS A 357 -13.51 -31.77 -10.14
N ASN A 358 -13.46 -30.84 -11.09
CA ASN A 358 -13.68 -31.12 -12.52
C ASN A 358 -12.37 -31.44 -13.26
N GLU A 359 -11.25 -30.89 -12.82
CA GLU A 359 -9.97 -30.93 -13.53
C GLU A 359 -8.83 -31.58 -12.71
N GLY A 360 -9.08 -31.86 -11.42
CA GLY A 360 -8.15 -32.55 -10.53
C GLY A 360 -7.08 -31.67 -9.89
N PHE A 361 -7.14 -30.34 -10.02
CA PHE A 361 -6.19 -29.42 -9.39
C PHE A 361 -6.85 -28.07 -9.01
N ASN A 362 -6.22 -27.32 -8.08
CA ASN A 362 -6.72 -26.05 -7.61
C ASN A 362 -5.58 -25.00 -7.57
N PRO A 363 -5.47 -24.10 -8.55
CA PRO A 363 -4.45 -23.07 -8.59
C PRO A 363 -4.80 -21.84 -7.71
N LEU A 364 -6.00 -21.81 -7.12
CA LEU A 364 -6.53 -20.72 -6.31
C LEU A 364 -6.70 -21.16 -4.85
N LYS A 365 -5.78 -21.95 -4.34
CA LYS A 365 -5.75 -22.40 -2.95
C LYS A 365 -4.83 -21.48 -2.13
N PHE A 366 -5.41 -20.44 -1.56
CA PHE A 366 -4.67 -19.46 -0.76
C PHE A 366 -5.36 -19.16 0.56
N GLY A 367 -4.60 -18.71 1.54
CA GLY A 367 -5.08 -18.05 2.75
C GLY A 367 -5.34 -16.55 2.52
N VAL A 368 -5.79 -15.86 3.54
CA VAL A 368 -6.12 -14.43 3.45
C VAL A 368 -5.39 -13.61 4.51
N ILE A 369 -5.07 -12.35 4.17
CA ILE A 369 -4.49 -11.36 5.07
C ILE A 369 -5.17 -10.00 4.82
N GLY A 370 -5.24 -9.15 5.85
CA GLY A 370 -5.50 -7.72 5.72
C GLY A 370 -4.18 -6.98 5.93
N SER A 371 -3.96 -5.90 5.20
CA SER A 371 -2.78 -5.04 5.33
C SER A 371 -3.18 -3.59 5.15
N SER A 372 -2.27 -2.64 5.38
CA SER A 372 -2.61 -1.22 5.36
C SER A 372 -2.51 -0.56 3.99
N ASP A 373 -1.54 -0.97 3.18
CA ASP A 373 -1.12 -0.22 1.98
C ASP A 373 -0.81 1.26 2.33
N SER A 374 -0.27 1.45 3.54
CA SER A 374 0.07 2.79 4.03
C SER A 374 1.23 3.37 3.26
N HIS A 375 1.08 4.63 2.80
CA HIS A 375 2.14 5.39 2.13
C HIS A 375 2.75 6.45 3.05
N ASN A 376 2.68 6.27 4.36
CA ASN A 376 3.27 7.18 5.35
C ASN A 376 4.11 6.45 6.41
N ALA A 377 4.54 5.22 6.10
CA ALA A 377 5.35 4.36 6.96
C ALA A 377 4.66 3.93 8.27
N THR A 378 3.34 4.04 8.36
CA THR A 378 2.56 3.67 9.55
C THR A 378 1.59 2.55 9.23
N SER A 379 1.32 1.70 10.22
CA SER A 379 0.36 0.60 10.14
C SER A 379 -0.60 0.74 11.32
N PRO A 380 -1.67 1.51 11.20
CA PRO A 380 -2.59 1.69 12.31
C PRO A 380 -3.23 0.35 12.68
N SER A 381 -3.27 0.05 13.97
CA SER A 381 -3.86 -1.20 14.50
C SER A 381 -5.27 -1.03 15.05
N ASP A 382 -5.79 0.19 15.07
CA ASP A 382 -7.14 0.51 15.51
C ASP A 382 -7.66 1.80 14.82
N GLU A 383 -8.98 1.95 14.81
CA GLU A 383 -9.67 3.08 14.17
C GLU A 383 -9.29 4.44 14.77
N LYS A 384 -9.02 4.51 16.07
CA LYS A 384 -8.65 5.76 16.73
C LYS A 384 -7.22 6.19 16.43
N GLY A 385 -6.36 5.22 16.12
CA GLY A 385 -4.97 5.44 15.74
C GLY A 385 -4.76 5.54 14.23
N TYR A 386 -5.83 5.60 13.44
CA TYR A 386 -5.72 5.71 12.00
C TYR A 386 -5.02 7.01 11.58
N THR A 387 -3.94 6.87 10.86
CA THR A 387 -3.05 7.96 10.45
C THR A 387 -3.18 8.29 8.97
N GLY A 388 -4.23 7.79 8.32
CA GLY A 388 -4.46 7.94 6.90
C GLY A 388 -3.56 7.08 6.01
N LYS A 389 -3.74 7.22 4.69
CA LYS A 389 -2.92 6.56 3.68
C LYS A 389 -1.77 7.44 3.20
N LEU A 390 -2.02 8.71 3.03
CA LEU A 390 -1.12 9.69 2.43
C LEU A 390 -1.11 10.97 3.27
N PRO A 391 0.05 11.57 3.54
CA PRO A 391 0.13 12.76 4.40
C PRO A 391 -0.70 13.96 3.93
N MET A 392 -1.03 14.02 2.65
CA MET A 392 -1.82 15.12 2.07
C MET A 392 -3.33 14.91 2.18
N MET A 393 -3.77 13.69 2.54
CA MET A 393 -5.19 13.34 2.62
C MET A 393 -5.69 13.22 4.06
N ASP A 394 -4.81 13.38 5.05
CA ASP A 394 -5.01 13.11 6.47
C ASP A 394 -5.29 14.36 7.29
#